data_27817739cb6b3a261c0516d5e69bd326
#
_entry.id   27817739cb6b3a261c0516d5e69bd326
#
_cell.length_a   1.000
_cell.length_b   1.000
_cell.length_c   1.000
_cell.angle_alpha   90.00
_cell.angle_beta   90.00
_cell.angle_gamma   90.00
#
_symmetry.space_group_name_H-M   'P 1'
#
loop_
_entity.id
_entity.type
_entity.pdbx_description
1 polymer ?
#
loop_
_entity_poly.entity_id
_entity_poly.type
_entity_poly.pdbx_seq_one_letter_code
_entity_poly.pdbx_strand_id
1 'polypeptide(L)'
;FSVLNGGLVSYKYAGKEMIEAIPKPNFWRAPTDNDCGNLMAMRYGQWKLASMYVNHKDYRGAAYGPGNVPKVEEKEHSVKVSYTYFLPTIPAAECTLAYEVFGDGRVRTTLSYDPVKELGDMPEFGVIFKFNADYDHVSWYGLGEAETYADRKKGAKLGIYDNMVKDNVARYMVPQECGAKEEVRWAKITDRKGRGMLFEMDKENGPMMFSALPYTDRKSTRLNSSHLHVS
;
A
#
# COMPACT_ATOMS: atom_id res chain seq x y z
N PHE A 1 11.45 -11.00 -9.00
CA PHE A 1 11.66 -9.61 -9.40
C PHE A 1 11.75 -9.49 -10.91
N SER A 2 11.32 -8.37 -11.47
CA SER A 2 11.37 -8.12 -12.91
C SER A 2 11.88 -6.72 -13.21
N VAL A 3 12.92 -6.63 -14.04
CA VAL A 3 13.41 -5.35 -14.57
C VAL A 3 12.37 -4.74 -15.52
N LEU A 4 11.76 -5.57 -16.37
CA LEU A 4 10.81 -5.12 -17.39
C LEU A 4 9.52 -4.55 -16.75
N ASN A 5 9.02 -5.22 -15.72
CA ASN A 5 7.75 -4.85 -15.05
C ASN A 5 7.96 -3.93 -13.83
N GLY A 6 9.21 -3.73 -13.41
CA GLY A 6 9.60 -2.79 -12.39
C GLY A 6 9.10 -3.13 -10.98
N GLY A 7 9.37 -4.36 -10.49
CA GLY A 7 8.99 -4.70 -9.12
C GLY A 7 8.99 -6.19 -8.80
N LEU A 8 8.40 -6.52 -7.65
CA LEU A 8 8.20 -7.88 -7.15
C LEU A 8 7.01 -8.52 -7.88
N VAL A 9 7.27 -9.36 -8.87
CA VAL A 9 6.23 -9.98 -9.72
C VAL A 9 5.66 -11.27 -9.16
N SER A 10 6.38 -11.92 -8.24
CA SER A 10 5.96 -13.19 -7.64
C SER A 10 6.58 -13.34 -6.27
N TYR A 11 5.76 -13.75 -5.31
CA TYR A 11 6.16 -14.12 -3.97
C TYR A 11 5.46 -15.43 -3.60
N LYS A 12 6.21 -16.53 -3.67
CA LYS A 12 5.66 -17.87 -3.44
C LYS A 12 6.11 -18.42 -2.10
N TYR A 13 5.16 -19.00 -1.38
CA TYR A 13 5.41 -19.78 -0.20
C TYR A 13 4.72 -21.15 -0.30
N ALA A 14 5.45 -22.23 -0.02
CA ALA A 14 4.95 -23.61 -0.15
C ALA A 14 4.24 -23.88 -1.49
N GLY A 15 4.79 -23.36 -2.59
CA GLY A 15 4.26 -23.53 -3.95
C GLY A 15 3.05 -22.66 -4.30
N LYS A 16 2.50 -21.88 -3.35
CA LYS A 16 1.36 -21.00 -3.58
C LYS A 16 1.80 -19.56 -3.78
N GLU A 17 1.26 -18.90 -4.81
CA GLU A 17 1.47 -17.47 -5.05
C GLU A 17 0.72 -16.65 -3.99
N MET A 18 1.41 -15.67 -3.38
CA MET A 18 0.87 -14.84 -2.31
C MET A 18 0.33 -13.51 -2.81
N ILE A 19 0.83 -13.00 -3.94
CA ILE A 19 0.43 -11.71 -4.52
C ILE A 19 -0.12 -11.91 -5.93
N GLU A 20 -1.14 -11.14 -6.32
CA GLU A 20 -1.71 -11.16 -7.68
C GLU A 20 -1.16 -10.05 -8.58
N ALA A 21 -0.53 -9.06 -8.02
CA ALA A 21 0.06 -7.96 -8.76
C ALA A 21 1.29 -7.43 -8.04
N ILE A 22 2.13 -6.71 -8.80
CA ILE A 22 3.28 -6.01 -8.25
C ILE A 22 2.80 -5.00 -7.21
N PRO A 23 3.34 -5.01 -5.97
CA PRO A 23 3.06 -3.98 -4.98
C PRO A 23 3.40 -2.59 -5.54
N LYS A 24 2.53 -1.62 -5.32
CA LYS A 24 2.67 -0.28 -5.90
C LYS A 24 2.69 0.80 -4.84
N PRO A 25 3.57 1.81 -5.00
CA PRO A 25 3.45 3.04 -4.23
C PRO A 25 2.07 3.67 -4.40
N ASN A 26 1.52 4.21 -3.34
CA ASN A 26 0.25 4.92 -3.34
C ASN A 26 0.35 6.20 -2.52
N PHE A 27 -0.21 7.28 -3.07
CA PHE A 27 -0.17 8.63 -2.50
C PHE A 27 -1.57 9.25 -2.39
N TRP A 28 -2.59 8.44 -2.66
CA TRP A 28 -3.97 8.89 -2.71
C TRP A 28 -4.91 7.88 -2.05
N ARG A 29 -5.82 8.38 -1.25
CA ARG A 29 -6.97 7.65 -0.69
C ARG A 29 -8.29 8.24 -1.19
N ALA A 30 -9.38 7.52 -0.98
CA ALA A 30 -10.71 8.08 -1.22
C ALA A 30 -10.95 9.29 -0.31
N PRO A 31 -11.53 10.39 -0.81
CA PRO A 31 -11.87 11.53 0.04
C PRO A 31 -12.91 11.16 1.10
N THR A 32 -12.72 11.68 2.30
CA THR A 32 -13.78 11.74 3.31
C THR A 32 -14.67 12.97 3.08
N ASP A 33 -15.80 13.08 3.79
CA ASP A 33 -16.63 14.29 3.74
C ASP A 33 -15.84 15.55 4.11
N ASN A 34 -14.95 15.46 5.12
CA ASN A 34 -14.07 16.56 5.50
C ASN A 34 -13.09 16.94 4.38
N ASP A 35 -12.55 15.95 3.67
CA ASP A 35 -11.68 16.17 2.52
C ASP A 35 -12.43 16.85 1.37
N CYS A 36 -13.68 16.45 1.11
CA CYS A 36 -14.54 17.10 0.13
C CYS A 36 -14.81 18.56 0.50
N GLY A 37 -15.13 18.84 1.77
CA GLY A 37 -15.31 20.19 2.30
C GLY A 37 -14.05 21.05 2.20
N ASN A 38 -12.86 20.45 2.35
CA ASN A 38 -11.57 21.13 2.21
C ASN A 38 -11.04 21.15 0.75
N LEU A 39 -11.83 20.72 -0.21
CA LEU A 39 -11.46 20.68 -1.63
C LEU A 39 -10.18 19.87 -1.91
N MET A 40 -9.95 18.77 -1.19
CA MET A 40 -8.76 17.94 -1.29
C MET A 40 -8.45 17.55 -2.75
N ALA A 41 -9.46 17.14 -3.52
CA ALA A 41 -9.28 16.72 -4.89
C ALA A 41 -8.79 17.85 -5.83
N MET A 42 -9.14 19.10 -5.54
CA MET A 42 -8.66 20.27 -6.28
C MET A 42 -7.24 20.68 -5.85
N ARG A 43 -6.99 20.65 -4.54
CA ARG A 43 -5.70 21.12 -3.96
C ARG A 43 -4.57 20.13 -4.18
N TYR A 44 -4.86 18.82 -4.09
CA TYR A 44 -3.86 17.75 -4.04
C TYR A 44 -4.07 16.68 -5.13
N GLY A 45 -4.91 16.94 -6.14
CA GLY A 45 -5.32 15.97 -7.17
C GLY A 45 -4.16 15.40 -8.00
N GLN A 46 -3.01 16.09 -8.06
CA GLN A 46 -1.84 15.55 -8.73
C GLN A 46 -1.29 14.27 -8.05
N TRP A 47 -1.49 14.09 -6.74
CA TRP A 47 -1.16 12.86 -6.04
C TRP A 47 -2.03 11.68 -6.46
N LYS A 48 -3.29 11.96 -6.84
CA LYS A 48 -4.15 10.96 -7.47
C LYS A 48 -3.57 10.48 -8.80
N LEU A 49 -3.15 11.42 -9.66
CA LEU A 49 -2.51 11.10 -10.92
C LEU A 49 -1.18 10.36 -10.70
N ALA A 50 -0.36 10.80 -9.73
CA ALA A 50 0.85 10.13 -9.34
C ALA A 50 0.60 8.67 -8.97
N SER A 51 -0.39 8.37 -8.12
CA SER A 51 -0.75 7.00 -7.74
C SER A 51 -1.30 6.17 -8.91
N MET A 52 -1.98 6.81 -9.88
CA MET A 52 -2.54 6.11 -11.05
C MET A 52 -1.49 5.73 -12.07
N TYR A 53 -0.53 6.59 -12.28
CA TYR A 53 0.43 6.52 -13.38
C TYR A 53 1.88 6.40 -12.91
N VAL A 54 2.09 6.04 -11.64
CA VAL A 54 3.42 5.71 -11.13
C VAL A 54 4.08 4.66 -12.01
N ASN A 55 5.31 4.93 -12.45
CA ASN A 55 6.00 4.07 -13.40
C ASN A 55 7.50 4.02 -13.09
N HIS A 56 8.12 2.86 -13.30
CA HIS A 56 9.57 2.68 -13.20
C HIS A 56 10.31 3.11 -14.48
N LYS A 57 9.60 3.48 -15.56
CA LYS A 57 10.17 3.99 -16.80
C LYS A 57 10.11 5.51 -16.80
N ASP A 58 11.23 6.15 -17.08
CA ASP A 58 11.28 7.59 -17.24
C ASP A 58 10.78 8.00 -18.63
N TYR A 59 9.61 8.61 -18.68
CA TYR A 59 9.04 9.15 -19.92
C TYR A 59 9.51 10.57 -20.25
N ARG A 60 10.29 11.21 -19.38
CA ARG A 60 10.73 12.61 -19.55
C ARG A 60 11.87 12.78 -20.55
N GLY A 61 12.63 11.73 -20.85
CA GLY A 61 13.89 11.83 -21.58
C GLY A 61 13.97 11.13 -22.94
N ALA A 62 13.32 10.01 -23.12
CA ALA A 62 13.22 9.30 -24.40
C ALA A 62 12.05 8.34 -24.35
N ALA A 63 11.24 8.33 -25.38
CA ALA A 63 10.05 7.47 -25.46
C ALA A 63 10.34 5.97 -25.31
N TYR A 64 11.62 5.56 -25.30
CA TYR A 64 12.07 4.17 -25.24
C TYR A 64 13.41 4.01 -24.53
N GLY A 65 13.73 4.89 -23.59
CA GLY A 65 14.91 4.68 -22.74
C GLY A 65 14.83 3.32 -22.04
N PRO A 66 15.95 2.64 -21.76
CA PRO A 66 15.92 1.48 -20.89
C PRO A 66 15.25 1.93 -19.58
N GLY A 67 14.21 1.18 -19.17
CA GLY A 67 13.61 1.42 -17.86
C GLY A 67 14.73 1.44 -16.81
N ASN A 68 14.50 2.13 -15.70
CA ASN A 68 15.50 2.15 -14.64
C ASN A 68 15.84 0.71 -14.24
N VAL A 69 17.08 0.34 -14.45
CA VAL A 69 17.59 -0.94 -13.95
C VAL A 69 17.53 -0.89 -12.43
N PRO A 70 16.91 -1.86 -11.76
CA PRO A 70 16.86 -1.86 -10.31
C PRO A 70 18.27 -1.92 -9.75
N LYS A 71 18.50 -1.17 -8.68
CA LYS A 71 19.72 -1.28 -7.91
C LYS A 71 19.68 -2.53 -7.07
N VAL A 72 20.68 -3.41 -7.24
CA VAL A 72 20.81 -4.65 -6.44
C VAL A 72 22.00 -4.48 -5.52
N GLU A 73 21.80 -4.71 -4.23
CA GLU A 73 22.82 -4.67 -3.19
C GLU A 73 22.83 -6.01 -2.46
N GLU A 74 23.93 -6.73 -2.56
CA GLU A 74 24.17 -7.95 -1.80
C GLU A 74 24.72 -7.60 -0.43
N LYS A 75 24.13 -8.18 0.63
CA LYS A 75 24.55 -8.09 2.02
C LYS A 75 24.83 -9.49 2.55
N GLU A 76 25.47 -9.58 3.69
CA GLU A 76 25.87 -10.86 4.30
C GLU A 76 24.70 -11.86 4.49
N HIS A 77 23.49 -11.35 4.83
CA HIS A 77 22.33 -12.19 5.12
C HIS A 77 21.07 -11.82 4.34
N SER A 78 21.19 -10.91 3.36
CA SER A 78 20.04 -10.43 2.58
C SER A 78 20.48 -9.90 1.21
N VAL A 79 19.52 -9.78 0.31
CA VAL A 79 19.67 -9.08 -0.97
C VAL A 79 18.63 -7.98 -1.05
N LYS A 80 19.06 -6.74 -1.29
CA LYS A 80 18.16 -5.61 -1.46
C LYS A 80 18.04 -5.23 -2.92
N VAL A 81 16.80 -5.17 -3.42
CA VAL A 81 16.45 -4.76 -4.78
C VAL A 81 15.61 -3.49 -4.71
N SER A 82 16.11 -2.40 -5.27
CA SER A 82 15.46 -1.08 -5.22
C SER A 82 15.03 -0.63 -6.60
N TYR A 83 13.78 -0.20 -6.73
CA TYR A 83 13.19 0.36 -7.94
C TYR A 83 12.90 1.84 -7.72
N THR A 84 13.36 2.69 -8.64
CA THR A 84 12.95 4.09 -8.69
C THR A 84 11.71 4.22 -9.56
N TYR A 85 10.70 4.91 -9.05
CA TYR A 85 9.46 5.20 -9.75
C TYR A 85 9.33 6.69 -10.01
N PHE A 86 8.95 7.03 -11.22
CA PHE A 86 8.69 8.41 -11.64
C PHE A 86 7.22 8.76 -11.39
N LEU A 87 7.01 9.90 -10.77
CA LEU A 87 5.70 10.43 -10.45
C LEU A 87 5.35 11.54 -11.45
N PRO A 88 4.22 11.45 -12.17
CA PRO A 88 3.81 12.47 -13.13
C PRO A 88 3.22 13.69 -12.43
N THR A 89 4.01 14.33 -11.60
CA THR A 89 3.70 15.56 -10.85
C THR A 89 4.40 16.77 -11.49
N ILE A 90 3.96 17.97 -11.13
CA ILE A 90 4.56 19.23 -11.54
C ILE A 90 4.83 20.07 -10.29
N PRO A 91 6.11 20.23 -9.88
CA PRO A 91 7.33 19.67 -10.46
C PRO A 91 7.37 18.14 -10.47
N ALA A 92 8.16 17.56 -11.38
CA ALA A 92 8.35 16.11 -11.42
C ALA A 92 9.01 15.60 -10.14
N ALA A 93 8.54 14.47 -9.65
CA ALA A 93 9.07 13.83 -8.45
C ALA A 93 9.38 12.34 -8.69
N GLU A 94 10.06 11.75 -7.74
CA GLU A 94 10.45 10.33 -7.76
C GLU A 94 10.22 9.73 -6.38
N CYS A 95 9.99 8.42 -6.32
CA CYS A 95 10.04 7.65 -5.10
C CYS A 95 10.80 6.34 -5.34
N THR A 96 11.29 5.74 -4.26
CA THR A 96 11.98 4.46 -4.32
C THR A 96 11.22 3.42 -3.51
N LEU A 97 10.94 2.28 -4.12
CA LEU A 97 10.42 1.11 -3.44
C LEU A 97 11.49 0.01 -3.43
N ALA A 98 11.99 -0.27 -2.25
CA ALA A 98 13.03 -1.26 -2.02
C ALA A 98 12.48 -2.51 -1.35
N TYR A 99 12.97 -3.67 -1.77
CA TYR A 99 12.67 -4.98 -1.21
C TYR A 99 13.96 -5.62 -0.73
N GLU A 100 14.09 -5.83 0.57
CA GLU A 100 15.22 -6.57 1.14
C GLU A 100 14.75 -7.98 1.50
N VAL A 101 15.27 -8.96 0.78
CA VAL A 101 14.92 -10.37 0.91
C VAL A 101 15.92 -11.06 1.84
N PHE A 102 15.43 -11.70 2.88
CA PHE A 102 16.21 -12.46 3.85
C PHE A 102 16.18 -13.96 3.58
N GLY A 103 17.19 -14.68 4.04
CA GLY A 103 17.30 -16.12 3.85
C GLY A 103 16.18 -16.96 4.49
N ASP A 104 15.44 -16.41 5.44
CA ASP A 104 14.27 -17.04 6.07
C ASP A 104 12.95 -16.79 5.29
N GLY A 105 13.03 -16.08 4.17
CA GLY A 105 11.89 -15.78 3.31
C GLY A 105 11.16 -14.49 3.66
N ARG A 106 11.53 -13.77 4.72
CA ARG A 106 10.98 -12.43 4.99
C ARG A 106 11.42 -11.45 3.92
N VAL A 107 10.55 -10.49 3.61
CA VAL A 107 10.83 -9.38 2.71
C VAL A 107 10.52 -8.08 3.42
N ARG A 108 11.55 -7.27 3.69
CA ARG A 108 11.36 -5.89 4.16
C ARG A 108 11.07 -5.00 2.96
N THR A 109 9.92 -4.36 2.96
CA THR A 109 9.51 -3.42 1.92
C THR A 109 9.65 -2.00 2.46
N THR A 110 10.41 -1.15 1.77
CA THR A 110 10.67 0.23 2.18
C THR A 110 10.27 1.17 1.05
N LEU A 111 9.31 2.03 1.29
CA LEU A 111 8.97 3.15 0.40
C LEU A 111 9.66 4.41 0.91
N SER A 112 10.38 5.09 0.03
CA SER A 112 11.09 6.35 0.33
C SER A 112 10.71 7.42 -0.68
N TYR A 113 10.52 8.64 -0.19
CA TYR A 113 10.21 9.82 -1.00
C TYR A 113 10.91 11.03 -0.40
N ASP A 114 11.62 11.78 -1.25
CA ASP A 114 12.20 13.06 -0.87
C ASP A 114 11.21 14.18 -1.17
N PRO A 115 10.69 14.90 -0.16
CA PRO A 115 9.64 15.88 -0.36
C PRO A 115 10.03 17.00 -1.33
N VAL A 116 9.19 17.26 -2.32
CA VAL A 116 9.30 18.40 -3.23
C VAL A 116 8.34 19.49 -2.73
N LYS A 117 8.92 20.62 -2.31
CA LYS A 117 8.20 21.69 -1.60
C LYS A 117 6.94 22.20 -2.31
N GLU A 118 6.98 22.26 -3.63
CA GLU A 118 5.91 22.82 -4.46
C GLU A 118 4.72 21.86 -4.67
N LEU A 119 4.84 20.60 -4.24
CA LEU A 119 3.79 19.60 -4.46
C LEU A 119 2.69 19.64 -3.39
N GLY A 120 2.91 20.31 -2.28
CA GLY A 120 1.97 20.39 -1.16
C GLY A 120 1.82 19.07 -0.40
N ASP A 121 0.82 19.00 0.46
CA ASP A 121 0.59 17.85 1.32
C ASP A 121 0.17 16.61 0.53
N MET A 122 0.69 15.47 0.93
CA MET A 122 0.38 14.17 0.36
C MET A 122 -0.76 13.52 1.15
N PRO A 123 -1.90 13.19 0.51
CA PRO A 123 -3.06 12.63 1.20
C PRO A 123 -2.83 11.27 1.83
N GLU A 124 -1.89 10.50 1.27
CA GLU A 124 -1.51 9.18 1.75
C GLU A 124 -0.08 8.85 1.33
N PHE A 125 0.62 8.06 2.13
CA PHE A 125 1.95 7.55 1.80
C PHE A 125 2.05 6.09 2.19
N GLY A 126 2.00 5.18 1.20
CA GLY A 126 2.00 3.76 1.50
C GLY A 126 2.15 2.87 0.28
N VAL A 127 1.97 1.57 0.48
CA VAL A 127 2.09 0.55 -0.55
C VAL A 127 0.82 -0.28 -0.64
N ILE A 128 0.30 -0.45 -1.85
CA ILE A 128 -0.85 -1.32 -2.10
C ILE A 128 -0.37 -2.71 -2.53
N PHE A 129 -0.86 -3.73 -1.84
CA PHE A 129 -0.72 -5.13 -2.20
C PHE A 129 -2.04 -5.68 -2.70
N LYS A 130 -2.00 -6.51 -3.73
CA LYS A 130 -3.17 -7.21 -4.26
C LYS A 130 -3.07 -8.71 -4.00
N PHE A 131 -4.14 -9.27 -3.45
CA PHE A 131 -4.29 -10.68 -3.12
C PHE A 131 -5.42 -11.33 -3.91
N ASN A 132 -5.37 -12.65 -4.05
CA ASN A 132 -6.50 -13.43 -4.54
C ASN A 132 -7.67 -13.32 -3.56
N ALA A 133 -8.90 -13.36 -4.08
CA ALA A 133 -10.13 -13.27 -3.28
C ALA A 133 -10.29 -14.36 -2.22
N ASP A 134 -9.56 -15.48 -2.34
CA ASP A 134 -9.52 -16.53 -1.32
C ASP A 134 -8.89 -16.08 0.01
N TYR A 135 -8.09 -15.00 -0.02
CA TYR A 135 -7.51 -14.37 1.17
C TYR A 135 -8.49 -13.34 1.73
N ASP A 136 -9.56 -13.82 2.34
CA ASP A 136 -10.70 -13.02 2.78
C ASP A 136 -10.78 -12.81 4.29
N HIS A 137 -9.82 -13.34 5.08
CA HIS A 137 -9.73 -13.18 6.54
C HIS A 137 -8.61 -12.22 6.90
N VAL A 138 -8.90 -11.31 7.80
CA VAL A 138 -7.96 -10.31 8.30
C VAL A 138 -7.90 -10.36 9.81
N SER A 139 -6.69 -10.37 10.38
CA SER A 139 -6.45 -10.18 11.80
C SER A 139 -5.40 -9.11 12.00
N TRP A 140 -5.53 -8.30 13.05
CA TRP A 140 -4.54 -7.25 13.34
C TRP A 140 -4.38 -7.01 14.84
N TYR A 141 -3.20 -6.54 15.21
CA TYR A 141 -2.93 -5.98 16.53
C TYR A 141 -2.78 -4.46 16.39
N GLY A 142 -3.79 -3.75 16.79
CA GLY A 142 -3.90 -2.30 16.62
C GLY A 142 -5.12 -1.74 17.31
N LEU A 143 -5.52 -0.52 16.94
CA LEU A 143 -6.79 0.04 17.38
C LEU A 143 -7.95 -0.64 16.62
N GLY A 144 -9.05 -0.82 17.31
CA GLY A 144 -10.27 -1.46 16.78
C GLY A 144 -11.39 -1.39 17.82
N GLU A 145 -12.45 -2.08 17.60
CA GLU A 145 -12.86 -3.05 16.56
C GLU A 145 -13.22 -2.36 15.23
N ALA A 146 -13.92 -1.23 15.33
CA ALA A 146 -14.33 -0.41 14.20
C ALA A 146 -13.14 0.25 13.49
N GLU A 147 -13.42 0.90 12.36
CA GLU A 147 -12.44 1.73 11.67
C GLU A 147 -11.99 2.90 12.53
N THR A 148 -10.75 3.28 12.39
CA THR A 148 -10.12 4.38 13.10
C THR A 148 -9.35 5.29 12.16
N TYR A 149 -9.36 6.59 12.45
CA TYR A 149 -8.63 7.62 11.72
C TYR A 149 -7.95 8.56 12.71
N ALA A 150 -6.97 9.32 12.29
CA ALA A 150 -6.20 10.22 13.15
C ALA A 150 -7.08 11.15 14.00
N ASP A 151 -8.21 11.61 13.45
CA ASP A 151 -9.21 12.47 14.09
C ASP A 151 -10.34 11.68 14.81
N ARG A 152 -10.44 10.37 14.61
CA ARG A 152 -11.51 9.49 15.12
C ARG A 152 -10.98 8.19 15.70
N LYS A 153 -10.16 8.27 16.75
CA LYS A 153 -9.59 7.10 17.40
C LYS A 153 -9.70 7.07 18.94
N LYS A 154 -10.21 8.13 19.56
CA LYS A 154 -10.25 8.25 21.02
C LYS A 154 -11.10 7.18 21.74
N GLY A 155 -12.11 6.63 21.07
CA GLY A 155 -12.95 5.56 21.60
C GLY A 155 -12.44 4.16 21.35
N ALA A 156 -11.45 4.00 20.49
CA ALA A 156 -10.91 2.71 20.12
C ALA A 156 -9.94 2.17 21.19
N LYS A 157 -9.88 0.86 21.31
CA LYS A 157 -8.97 0.18 22.24
C LYS A 157 -7.91 -0.57 21.48
N LEU A 158 -6.71 -0.59 22.04
CA LEU A 158 -5.64 -1.45 21.54
C LEU A 158 -5.96 -2.92 21.88
N GLY A 159 -5.97 -3.77 20.87
CA GLY A 159 -6.29 -5.18 21.03
C GLY A 159 -5.94 -5.99 19.77
N ILE A 160 -6.18 -7.30 19.86
CA ILE A 160 -6.13 -8.20 18.70
C ILE A 160 -7.54 -8.41 18.23
N TYR A 161 -7.76 -8.13 16.96
CA TYR A 161 -9.06 -8.21 16.31
C TYR A 161 -8.97 -9.05 15.04
N ASP A 162 -10.12 -9.56 14.59
CA ASP A 162 -10.26 -10.27 13.33
C ASP A 162 -11.62 -9.99 12.70
N ASN A 163 -11.67 -10.00 11.39
CA ASN A 163 -12.88 -9.93 10.60
C ASN A 163 -12.65 -10.47 9.18
N MET A 164 -13.68 -10.41 8.37
CA MET A 164 -13.53 -10.65 6.94
C MET A 164 -13.28 -9.34 6.20
N VAL A 165 -12.50 -9.39 5.11
CA VAL A 165 -12.19 -8.22 4.27
C VAL A 165 -13.47 -7.46 3.85
N LYS A 166 -14.56 -8.15 3.55
CA LYS A 166 -15.85 -7.55 3.20
C LYS A 166 -16.49 -6.73 4.32
N ASP A 167 -16.17 -7.05 5.59
CA ASP A 167 -16.76 -6.39 6.76
C ASP A 167 -16.09 -5.04 7.04
N ASN A 168 -14.95 -4.76 6.40
CA ASN A 168 -14.29 -3.45 6.48
C ASN A 168 -14.94 -2.38 5.58
N VAL A 169 -15.91 -2.76 4.77
CA VAL A 169 -16.63 -1.81 3.91
C VAL A 169 -17.75 -1.14 4.71
N ALA A 170 -17.51 0.10 5.12
CA ALA A 170 -18.55 0.88 5.78
C ALA A 170 -19.61 1.36 4.76
N ARG A 171 -20.88 1.22 5.12
CA ARG A 171 -22.02 1.68 4.30
C ARG A 171 -22.36 3.13 4.61
N TYR A 172 -21.49 4.04 4.21
CA TYR A 172 -21.78 5.47 4.29
C TYR A 172 -22.86 5.86 3.26
N MET A 173 -23.67 6.86 3.57
CA MET A 173 -24.67 7.41 2.65
C MET A 173 -24.03 7.99 1.40
N VAL A 174 -22.87 8.62 1.56
CA VAL A 174 -22.01 9.08 0.47
C VAL A 174 -20.74 8.23 0.51
N PRO A 175 -20.38 7.56 -0.60
CA PRO A 175 -19.15 6.75 -0.64
C PRO A 175 -17.92 7.58 -0.29
N GLN A 176 -17.15 7.12 0.69
CA GLN A 176 -15.94 7.77 1.18
C GLN A 176 -14.93 6.73 1.65
N GLU A 177 -13.75 7.19 2.10
CA GLU A 177 -12.74 6.34 2.72
C GLU A 177 -13.32 5.53 3.88
N CYS A 178 -12.96 4.26 3.95
CA CYS A 178 -13.43 3.36 5.00
C CYS A 178 -12.43 2.24 5.29
N GLY A 179 -12.61 1.58 6.44
CA GLY A 179 -11.92 0.37 6.83
C GLY A 179 -10.51 0.56 7.37
N ALA A 180 -10.02 1.79 7.52
CA ALA A 180 -8.71 2.06 8.08
C ALA A 180 -8.60 1.62 9.54
N LYS A 181 -7.43 1.12 9.93
CA LYS A 181 -7.05 0.76 11.29
C LYS A 181 -5.76 1.47 11.64
N GLU A 182 -5.79 2.24 12.70
CA GLU A 182 -4.66 3.00 13.22
C GLU A 182 -3.87 2.20 14.26
N GLU A 183 -2.63 2.61 14.48
CA GLU A 183 -1.76 2.03 15.52
C GLU A 183 -1.54 0.52 15.34
N VAL A 184 -1.48 0.03 14.11
CA VAL A 184 -1.32 -1.40 13.82
C VAL A 184 0.16 -1.77 13.90
N ARG A 185 0.48 -2.79 14.73
CA ARG A 185 1.82 -3.34 14.90
C ARG A 185 2.07 -4.48 13.95
N TRP A 186 1.05 -5.29 13.75
CA TRP A 186 1.03 -6.33 12.73
C TRP A 186 -0.38 -6.55 12.21
N ALA A 187 -0.46 -7.00 10.96
CA ALA A 187 -1.68 -7.43 10.31
C ALA A 187 -1.45 -8.72 9.51
N LYS A 188 -2.44 -9.60 9.49
CA LYS A 188 -2.43 -10.82 8.69
C LYS A 188 -3.58 -10.78 7.70
N ILE A 189 -3.31 -11.23 6.47
CA ILE A 189 -4.35 -11.56 5.51
C ILE A 189 -4.22 -13.03 5.16
N THR A 190 -5.29 -13.82 5.34
CA THR A 190 -5.23 -15.29 5.24
C THR A 190 -6.40 -15.87 4.49
N ASP A 191 -6.20 -17.08 3.94
CA ASP A 191 -7.26 -17.94 3.45
C ASP A 191 -7.95 -18.67 4.61
N ARG A 192 -9.02 -19.41 4.31
CA ARG A 192 -9.79 -20.19 5.30
C ARG A 192 -9.01 -21.31 5.99
N LYS A 193 -7.80 -21.61 5.51
CA LYS A 193 -6.87 -22.57 6.15
C LYS A 193 -5.80 -21.87 7.00
N GLY A 194 -5.92 -20.56 7.17
CA GLY A 194 -4.97 -19.76 7.94
C GLY A 194 -3.63 -19.50 7.23
N ARG A 195 -3.55 -19.77 5.93
CA ARG A 195 -2.34 -19.49 5.12
C ARG A 195 -2.45 -18.12 4.50
N GLY A 196 -1.38 -17.37 4.50
CA GLY A 196 -1.38 -16.01 3.96
C GLY A 196 -0.11 -15.25 4.29
N MET A 197 -0.23 -13.94 4.39
CA MET A 197 0.89 -13.05 4.68
C MET A 197 0.70 -12.33 6.01
N LEU A 198 1.80 -12.15 6.71
CA LEU A 198 1.93 -11.32 7.89
C LEU A 198 2.68 -10.05 7.49
N PHE A 199 2.13 -8.91 7.84
CA PHE A 199 2.73 -7.59 7.72
C PHE A 199 3.07 -7.08 9.12
N GLU A 200 4.31 -6.69 9.31
CA GLU A 200 4.80 -6.12 10.56
C GLU A 200 5.57 -4.84 10.26
N MET A 201 5.31 -3.81 11.04
CA MET A 201 6.15 -2.61 10.97
C MET A 201 7.49 -2.85 11.67
N ASP A 202 8.52 -2.28 11.09
CA ASP A 202 9.80 -2.17 11.76
C ASP A 202 9.62 -1.31 13.03
N LYS A 203 10.16 -1.79 14.15
CA LYS A 203 10.00 -1.14 15.47
C LYS A 203 10.49 0.32 15.49
N GLU A 204 11.45 0.63 14.62
CA GLU A 204 12.02 1.98 14.49
C GLU A 204 11.05 2.97 13.84
N ASN A 205 10.12 2.48 13.02
CA ASN A 205 9.17 3.32 12.27
C ASN A 205 7.81 3.49 12.98
N GLY A 206 7.64 2.83 14.13
CA GLY A 206 6.37 2.88 14.87
C GLY A 206 5.25 2.06 14.23
N PRO A 207 4.01 2.20 14.70
CA PRO A 207 2.85 1.51 14.17
C PRO A 207 2.43 2.06 12.80
N MET A 208 1.82 1.22 11.97
CA MET A 208 1.30 1.57 10.64
C MET A 208 -0.20 1.90 10.71
N MET A 209 -0.68 2.63 9.73
CA MET A 209 -2.07 2.60 9.30
C MET A 209 -2.25 1.43 8.32
N PHE A 210 -3.37 0.74 8.42
CA PHE A 210 -3.64 -0.46 7.65
C PHE A 210 -5.10 -0.48 7.20
N SER A 211 -5.36 -0.82 5.96
CA SER A 211 -6.70 -1.12 5.48
C SER A 211 -6.71 -2.36 4.59
N ALA A 212 -7.75 -3.19 4.71
CA ALA A 212 -7.98 -4.35 3.86
C ALA A 212 -9.39 -4.27 3.30
N LEU A 213 -9.49 -4.05 2.00
CA LEU A 213 -10.76 -3.84 1.30
C LEU A 213 -10.88 -4.81 0.12
N PRO A 214 -12.10 -5.24 -0.25
CA PRO A 214 -12.31 -6.09 -1.41
C PRO A 214 -12.12 -5.34 -2.73
N TYR A 215 -11.82 -4.04 -2.70
CA TYR A 215 -11.62 -3.19 -3.87
C TYR A 215 -10.74 -1.98 -3.55
N THR A 216 -10.16 -1.39 -4.57
CA THR A 216 -9.57 -0.07 -4.46
C THR A 216 -10.67 1.00 -4.65
N ASP A 217 -10.45 2.20 -4.14
CA ASP A 217 -11.27 3.39 -4.33
C ASP A 217 -11.72 3.65 -5.79
N ARG A 218 -10.98 3.09 -6.73
CA ARG A 218 -11.17 3.28 -8.17
C ARG A 218 -12.11 2.27 -8.83
N LYS A 219 -12.55 1.24 -8.12
CA LYS A 219 -13.40 0.17 -8.65
C LYS A 219 -14.50 -0.21 -7.68
N SER A 220 -15.50 0.62 -7.54
CA SER A 220 -16.69 0.30 -6.74
C SER A 220 -17.63 -0.73 -7.39
N THR A 221 -17.29 -1.25 -8.57
CA THR A 221 -18.17 -2.12 -9.33
C THR A 221 -17.43 -3.34 -9.88
N ARG A 222 -17.56 -4.47 -9.21
CA ARG A 222 -17.14 -5.84 -9.56
C ARG A 222 -15.76 -6.26 -9.08
N LEU A 223 -15.76 -7.24 -8.20
CA LEU A 223 -14.61 -7.64 -7.43
C LEU A 223 -14.48 -9.11 -7.24
N ASN A 224 -13.28 -9.60 -7.57
CA ASN A 224 -12.78 -10.92 -7.19
C ASN A 224 -11.35 -10.84 -6.66
N SER A 225 -10.98 -9.79 -5.93
CA SER A 225 -9.64 -9.70 -5.32
C SER A 225 -9.69 -8.90 -4.02
N SER A 226 -8.89 -9.30 -3.05
CA SER A 226 -8.66 -8.54 -1.83
C SER A 226 -7.48 -7.60 -2.03
N HIS A 227 -7.60 -6.39 -1.56
CA HIS A 227 -6.55 -5.39 -1.59
C HIS A 227 -6.16 -5.03 -0.17
N LEU A 228 -4.86 -4.98 0.07
CA LEU A 228 -4.26 -4.53 1.31
C LEU A 228 -3.51 -3.25 1.05
N HIS A 229 -3.78 -2.25 1.86
CA HIS A 229 -3.03 -1.02 1.90
C HIS A 229 -2.29 -0.90 3.23
N VAL A 230 -1.02 -0.58 3.16
CA VAL A 230 -0.13 -0.38 4.31
C VAL A 230 0.55 0.97 4.14
N SER A 231 0.36 1.85 5.09
CA SER A 231 0.94 3.19 5.14
C SER A 231 1.49 3.53 6.52
#